data_55b5e3163a302d1623f9d59b857ba3a8
#
_entry.id   55b5e3163a302d1623f9d59b857ba3a8
#
_cell.length_a   1.000
_cell.length_b   1.000
_cell.length_c   1.000
_cell.angle_alpha   90.00
_cell.angle_beta   90.00
_cell.angle_gamma   90.00
#
_symmetry.space_group_name_H-M   'P 1'
#
loop_
_entity.id
_entity.type
_entity.pdbx_description
1 polymer ?
#
loop_
_entity_poly.entity_id
_entity_poly.type
_entity_poly.pdbx_seq_one_letter_code
_entity_poly.pdbx_strand_id
1 'polypeptide(L)'
;MCRGYDGAIIKAIPCAAMTEAPTAPRLHAVQCLGARGLHRMAYWEWGDARNPRVLVCAHGLSRQGRDFDTLAQQLASHYRVICPDVVGRGRSDWLADPSGYAIPNYIADMVTLLARLNAEVVDWVGTSMGGLIGLGLAALPGSPIRRLVMNDVGPTIQAASLARIGTYLGLPVTWRSVDEAADALWQVSQGFGPHTREQWLALTVPQLKSDGAGGFKPRCDPGIAVPFRAITPAIAAVGEAMLWAAYDSLKLPVLLLRGAQSDLLSIETAKAMTQRGPKSLLVQFEGVGHAPMLVQADQRQAVADFLLSP
;
A
#
# COMPACT_ATOMS: atom_id res chain seq x y z
N MET A 1 60.17 -15.36 -38.72
CA MET A 1 58.80 -15.87 -38.93
C MET A 1 57.94 -15.33 -37.84
N CYS A 2 57.34 -14.16 -38.07
CA CYS A 2 56.39 -13.54 -37.12
C CYS A 2 54.96 -13.95 -37.54
N ARG A 3 54.22 -14.63 -36.66
CA ARG A 3 52.78 -14.91 -36.84
C ARG A 3 52.01 -13.73 -36.30
N GLY A 4 51.14 -13.18 -37.17
CA GLY A 4 50.25 -12.09 -36.84
C GLY A 4 49.14 -12.50 -35.87
N TYR A 5 48.75 -11.55 -34.99
CA TYR A 5 47.57 -11.62 -34.15
C TYR A 5 46.39 -11.07 -34.94
N ASP A 6 45.40 -11.91 -35.22
CA ASP A 6 44.11 -11.49 -35.75
C ASP A 6 43.32 -10.73 -34.67
N GLY A 7 43.09 -9.48 -34.93
CA GLY A 7 42.26 -8.63 -34.08
C GLY A 7 40.77 -8.96 -34.23
N ALA A 8 40.18 -9.61 -33.24
CA ALA A 8 38.74 -9.79 -33.16
C ALA A 8 38.05 -8.45 -32.92
N ILE A 9 37.30 -7.96 -33.91
CA ILE A 9 36.43 -6.78 -33.80
C ILE A 9 35.25 -7.15 -32.88
N ILE A 10 35.25 -6.64 -31.66
CA ILE A 10 34.12 -6.70 -30.75
C ILE A 10 33.04 -5.78 -31.32
N LYS A 11 32.00 -6.34 -31.94
CA LYS A 11 30.81 -5.59 -32.32
C LYS A 11 30.16 -5.03 -31.06
N ALA A 12 30.04 -3.72 -30.97
CA ALA A 12 29.28 -3.05 -29.93
C ALA A 12 27.83 -3.59 -29.95
N ILE A 13 27.37 -4.11 -28.82
CA ILE A 13 25.98 -4.47 -28.62
C ILE A 13 25.20 -3.15 -28.64
N PRO A 14 24.16 -3.00 -29.48
CA PRO A 14 23.37 -1.78 -29.47
C PRO A 14 22.72 -1.62 -28.10
N CYS A 15 22.94 -0.45 -27.50
CA CYS A 15 22.23 -0.03 -26.29
C CYS A 15 20.72 -0.15 -26.58
N ALA A 16 20.04 -1.05 -25.88
CA ALA A 16 18.60 -1.20 -26.01
C ALA A 16 17.98 0.17 -25.73
N ALA A 17 17.19 0.67 -26.68
CA ALA A 17 16.45 1.92 -26.54
C ALA A 17 15.66 1.84 -25.24
N MET A 18 15.89 2.80 -24.34
CA MET A 18 15.05 2.97 -23.13
C MET A 18 13.63 3.26 -23.63
N THR A 19 12.77 2.27 -23.57
CA THR A 19 11.34 2.47 -23.82
C THR A 19 10.83 3.41 -22.73
N GLU A 20 10.22 4.52 -23.13
CA GLU A 20 9.54 5.41 -22.19
C GLU A 20 8.64 4.58 -21.27
N ALA A 21 8.73 4.81 -19.97
CA ALA A 21 7.88 4.12 -19.01
C ALA A 21 6.41 4.40 -19.36
N PRO A 22 5.54 3.38 -19.35
CA PRO A 22 4.15 3.58 -19.74
C PRO A 22 3.50 4.64 -18.85
N THR A 23 2.84 5.61 -19.48
CA THR A 23 2.19 6.74 -18.81
C THR A 23 0.93 6.34 -18.03
N ALA A 24 0.44 5.13 -18.20
CA ALA A 24 -0.74 4.58 -17.52
C ALA A 24 -0.48 3.16 -17.00
N PRO A 25 -1.09 2.78 -15.87
CA PRO A 25 -0.93 1.45 -15.31
C PRO A 25 -1.69 0.38 -16.10
N ARG A 26 -1.16 -0.83 -16.07
CA ARG A 26 -1.83 -2.02 -16.59
C ARG A 26 -2.59 -2.72 -15.46
N LEU A 27 -3.85 -3.09 -15.74
CA LEU A 27 -4.68 -3.84 -14.79
C LEU A 27 -4.49 -5.35 -15.01
N HIS A 28 -4.18 -6.05 -13.93
CA HIS A 28 -4.04 -7.49 -13.87
C HIS A 28 -4.87 -8.08 -12.74
N ALA A 29 -4.89 -9.40 -12.64
CA ALA A 29 -5.49 -10.10 -11.50
C ALA A 29 -4.76 -11.41 -11.21
N VAL A 30 -4.88 -11.86 -9.97
CA VAL A 30 -4.44 -13.16 -9.49
C VAL A 30 -5.58 -13.85 -8.76
N GLN A 31 -5.63 -15.19 -8.89
CA GLN A 31 -6.61 -16.01 -8.18
C GLN A 31 -6.04 -16.39 -6.82
N CYS A 32 -6.72 -15.99 -5.76
CA CYS A 32 -6.36 -16.25 -4.37
C CYS A 32 -7.29 -17.30 -3.75
N LEU A 33 -6.81 -17.98 -2.71
CA LEU A 33 -7.58 -18.97 -1.97
C LEU A 33 -8.04 -18.39 -0.63
N GLY A 34 -9.33 -18.27 -0.44
CA GLY A 34 -9.95 -17.93 0.84
C GLY A 34 -10.62 -19.13 1.51
N ALA A 35 -11.07 -18.96 2.74
CA ALA A 35 -11.74 -20.04 3.52
C ALA A 35 -13.03 -20.57 2.87
N ARG A 36 -13.69 -19.79 2.00
CA ARG A 36 -14.93 -20.16 1.30
C ARG A 36 -14.73 -20.47 -0.18
N GLY A 37 -13.49 -20.58 -0.64
CA GLY A 37 -13.15 -20.85 -2.04
C GLY A 37 -12.28 -19.78 -2.65
N LEU A 38 -12.23 -19.75 -3.98
CA LEU A 38 -11.38 -18.85 -4.73
C LEU A 38 -12.02 -17.46 -4.85
N HIS A 39 -11.17 -16.43 -4.80
CA HIS A 39 -11.52 -15.05 -5.11
C HIS A 39 -10.43 -14.41 -5.96
N ARG A 40 -10.77 -13.40 -6.73
CA ARG A 40 -9.85 -12.68 -7.60
C ARG A 40 -9.36 -11.41 -6.91
N MET A 41 -8.03 -11.26 -6.78
CA MET A 41 -7.41 -10.00 -6.38
C MET A 41 -6.84 -9.29 -7.60
N ALA A 42 -7.29 -8.06 -7.84
CA ALA A 42 -6.78 -7.20 -8.91
C ALA A 42 -5.53 -6.46 -8.44
N TYR A 43 -4.66 -6.10 -9.38
CA TYR A 43 -3.52 -5.22 -9.12
C TYR A 43 -3.17 -4.37 -10.34
N TRP A 44 -2.65 -3.19 -10.08
CA TRP A 44 -2.17 -2.24 -11.07
C TRP A 44 -0.66 -2.33 -11.17
N GLU A 45 -0.13 -2.36 -12.38
CA GLU A 45 1.29 -2.49 -12.67
C GLU A 45 1.80 -1.28 -13.44
N TRP A 46 2.86 -0.65 -12.94
CA TRP A 46 3.58 0.45 -13.55
C TRP A 46 5.02 0.03 -13.88
N GLY A 47 5.62 0.66 -14.88
CA GLY A 47 7.01 0.41 -15.27
C GLY A 47 7.17 -0.78 -16.23
N ASP A 48 8.43 -1.22 -16.43
CA ASP A 48 8.74 -2.38 -17.28
C ASP A 48 8.41 -3.67 -16.52
N ALA A 49 7.54 -4.50 -17.10
CA ALA A 49 7.16 -5.80 -16.55
C ALA A 49 8.34 -6.78 -16.38
N ARG A 50 9.46 -6.53 -17.08
CA ARG A 50 10.69 -7.34 -16.99
C ARG A 50 11.68 -6.82 -15.96
N ASN A 51 11.41 -5.67 -15.33
CA ASN A 51 12.30 -5.13 -14.31
C ASN A 51 12.33 -6.08 -13.09
N PRO A 52 13.51 -6.64 -12.72
CA PRO A 52 13.62 -7.56 -11.60
C PRO A 52 13.43 -6.88 -10.23
N ARG A 53 13.55 -5.54 -10.16
CA ARG A 53 13.29 -4.78 -8.95
C ARG A 53 11.80 -4.55 -8.82
N VAL A 54 11.15 -5.28 -7.93
CA VAL A 54 9.70 -5.17 -7.69
C VAL A 54 9.44 -4.34 -6.44
N LEU A 55 8.53 -3.38 -6.57
CA LEU A 55 7.99 -2.59 -5.46
C LEU A 55 6.50 -2.87 -5.32
N VAL A 56 6.07 -3.32 -4.14
CA VAL A 56 4.64 -3.48 -3.83
C VAL A 56 4.18 -2.30 -3.00
N CYS A 57 3.08 -1.64 -3.44
CA CYS A 57 2.45 -0.52 -2.74
C CYS A 57 1.04 -0.92 -2.28
N ALA A 58 0.87 -1.19 -0.98
CA ALA A 58 -0.38 -1.65 -0.39
C ALA A 58 -1.12 -0.52 0.35
N HIS A 59 -2.40 -0.35 0.03
CA HIS A 59 -3.23 0.77 0.46
C HIS A 59 -3.86 0.60 1.87
N GLY A 60 -4.45 1.68 2.38
CA GLY A 60 -5.20 1.72 3.65
C GLY A 60 -6.55 1.01 3.60
N LEU A 61 -7.22 0.91 4.75
CA LEU A 61 -8.39 0.05 5.01
C LEU A 61 -9.51 0.15 3.98
N SER A 62 -9.98 1.35 3.65
CA SER A 62 -11.10 1.59 2.72
C SER A 62 -10.66 2.12 1.35
N ARG A 63 -9.35 2.12 1.11
CA ARG A 63 -8.71 2.68 -0.09
C ARG A 63 -8.50 1.62 -1.17
N GLN A 64 -7.68 1.90 -2.17
CA GLN A 64 -7.37 0.99 -3.29
C GLN A 64 -6.03 1.34 -3.95
N GLY A 65 -5.52 0.48 -4.84
CA GLY A 65 -4.16 0.56 -5.39
C GLY A 65 -3.83 1.84 -6.15
N ARG A 66 -4.83 2.51 -6.76
CA ARG A 66 -4.63 3.76 -7.51
C ARG A 66 -4.30 4.98 -6.63
N ASP A 67 -4.33 4.84 -5.29
CA ASP A 67 -3.82 5.87 -4.39
C ASP A 67 -2.32 6.13 -4.58
N PHE A 68 -1.60 5.14 -5.09
CA PHE A 68 -0.16 5.21 -5.32
C PHE A 68 0.23 5.69 -6.72
N ASP A 69 -0.71 6.09 -7.58
CA ASP A 69 -0.42 6.43 -8.98
C ASP A 69 0.74 7.42 -9.13
N THR A 70 0.74 8.50 -8.32
CA THR A 70 1.76 9.54 -8.40
C THR A 70 3.14 9.03 -7.95
N LEU A 71 3.20 8.25 -6.87
CA LEU A 71 4.43 7.61 -6.40
C LEU A 71 4.91 6.54 -7.40
N ALA A 72 4.00 5.70 -7.87
CA ALA A 72 4.30 4.63 -8.81
C ALA A 72 4.84 5.16 -10.13
N GLN A 73 4.26 6.23 -10.66
CA GLN A 73 4.75 6.91 -11.86
C GLN A 73 6.18 7.45 -11.67
N GLN A 74 6.48 8.06 -10.53
CA GLN A 74 7.83 8.56 -10.21
C GLN A 74 8.86 7.42 -10.15
N LEU A 75 8.48 6.25 -9.62
CA LEU A 75 9.39 5.13 -9.41
C LEU A 75 9.41 4.12 -10.57
N ALA A 76 8.56 4.27 -11.58
CA ALA A 76 8.40 3.32 -12.69
C ALA A 76 9.66 3.12 -13.55
N SER A 77 10.58 4.09 -13.57
CA SER A 77 11.88 3.96 -14.26
C SER A 77 12.88 3.08 -13.49
N HIS A 78 12.68 2.90 -12.18
CA HIS A 78 13.56 2.15 -11.28
C HIS A 78 12.98 0.79 -10.87
N TYR A 79 11.66 0.67 -10.88
CA TYR A 79 10.92 -0.49 -10.39
C TYR A 79 9.83 -0.94 -11.35
N ARG A 80 9.51 -2.21 -11.28
CA ARG A 80 8.21 -2.74 -11.61
C ARG A 80 7.32 -2.52 -10.40
N VAL A 81 6.45 -1.49 -10.42
CA VAL A 81 5.62 -1.12 -9.26
C VAL A 81 4.27 -1.81 -9.36
N ILE A 82 3.90 -2.49 -8.28
CA ILE A 82 2.68 -3.30 -8.15
C ILE A 82 1.81 -2.71 -7.05
N CYS A 83 0.61 -2.27 -7.42
CA CYS A 83 -0.35 -1.68 -6.50
C CYS A 83 -1.61 -2.58 -6.43
N PRO A 84 -1.67 -3.57 -5.51
CA PRO A 84 -2.84 -4.41 -5.37
C PRO A 84 -4.05 -3.62 -4.88
N ASP A 85 -5.22 -4.01 -5.37
CA ASP A 85 -6.50 -3.73 -4.73
C ASP A 85 -6.75 -4.88 -3.74
N VAL A 86 -6.53 -4.69 -2.45
CA VAL A 86 -6.75 -5.74 -1.43
C VAL A 86 -8.20 -6.21 -1.52
N VAL A 87 -8.44 -7.51 -1.37
CA VAL A 87 -9.76 -8.12 -1.50
C VAL A 87 -10.86 -7.32 -0.77
N GLY A 88 -11.99 -7.13 -1.41
CA GLY A 88 -13.08 -6.28 -0.94
C GLY A 88 -12.96 -4.80 -1.38
N ARG A 89 -11.89 -4.39 -2.08
CA ARG A 89 -11.66 -3.01 -2.52
C ARG A 89 -11.36 -2.95 -4.01
N GLY A 90 -11.50 -1.76 -4.57
CA GLY A 90 -11.11 -1.47 -5.95
C GLY A 90 -11.75 -2.40 -6.97
N ARG A 91 -10.93 -3.07 -7.75
CA ARG A 91 -11.33 -4.04 -8.80
C ARG A 91 -11.28 -5.50 -8.35
N SER A 92 -10.92 -5.75 -7.08
CA SER A 92 -10.93 -7.08 -6.48
C SER A 92 -12.34 -7.55 -6.15
N ASP A 93 -12.50 -8.86 -6.02
CA ASP A 93 -13.77 -9.46 -5.61
C ASP A 93 -14.13 -9.08 -4.17
N TRP A 94 -15.39 -9.18 -3.85
CA TRP A 94 -15.92 -9.09 -2.50
C TRP A 94 -16.07 -10.49 -1.93
N LEU A 95 -15.75 -10.66 -0.64
CA LEU A 95 -15.85 -11.95 0.02
C LEU A 95 -17.30 -12.26 0.38
N ALA A 96 -17.73 -13.49 0.12
CA ALA A 96 -19.05 -13.97 0.54
C ALA A 96 -19.18 -14.03 2.07
N ASP A 97 -18.06 -14.26 2.77
CA ASP A 97 -17.98 -14.26 4.24
C ASP A 97 -17.12 -13.07 4.70
N PRO A 98 -17.73 -12.02 5.29
CA PRO A 98 -17.00 -10.85 5.76
C PRO A 98 -15.96 -11.14 6.84
N SER A 99 -16.04 -12.27 7.57
CA SER A 99 -15.03 -12.67 8.55
C SER A 99 -13.64 -12.87 7.93
N GLY A 100 -13.60 -13.08 6.62
CA GLY A 100 -12.37 -13.19 5.84
C GLY A 100 -11.59 -11.87 5.68
N TYR A 101 -12.17 -10.72 6.01
CA TYR A 101 -11.46 -9.43 5.94
C TYR A 101 -10.53 -9.24 7.14
N ALA A 102 -9.42 -9.96 7.14
CA ALA A 102 -8.45 -9.99 8.23
C ALA A 102 -7.00 -9.98 7.71
N ILE A 103 -6.08 -9.38 8.48
CA ILE A 103 -4.67 -9.24 8.08
C ILE A 103 -4.02 -10.57 7.68
N PRO A 104 -4.22 -11.71 8.39
CA PRO A 104 -3.61 -12.98 7.97
C PRO A 104 -4.06 -13.43 6.57
N ASN A 105 -5.34 -13.22 6.21
CA ASN A 105 -5.85 -13.57 4.88
C ASN A 105 -5.28 -12.63 3.81
N TYR A 106 -5.14 -11.33 4.11
CA TYR A 106 -4.50 -10.39 3.20
C TYR A 106 -3.03 -10.75 2.95
N ILE A 107 -2.31 -11.21 3.99
CA ILE A 107 -0.93 -11.70 3.84
C ILE A 107 -0.89 -12.92 2.91
N ALA A 108 -1.81 -13.88 3.06
CA ALA A 108 -1.89 -15.05 2.19
C ALA A 108 -2.16 -14.65 0.71
N ASP A 109 -3.04 -13.68 0.49
CA ASP A 109 -3.29 -13.12 -0.85
C ASP A 109 -2.02 -12.48 -1.43
N MET A 110 -1.25 -11.73 -0.62
CA MET A 110 0.01 -11.12 -1.06
C MET A 110 1.08 -12.17 -1.38
N VAL A 111 1.18 -13.27 -0.62
CA VAL A 111 2.07 -14.40 -0.96
C VAL A 111 1.70 -14.96 -2.33
N THR A 112 0.41 -15.13 -2.61
CA THR A 112 -0.06 -15.59 -3.93
C THR A 112 0.29 -14.58 -5.04
N LEU A 113 0.14 -13.27 -4.77
CA LEU A 113 0.55 -12.22 -5.70
C LEU A 113 2.06 -12.28 -5.99
N LEU A 114 2.90 -12.39 -4.95
CA LEU A 114 4.35 -12.45 -5.11
C LEU A 114 4.79 -13.67 -5.94
N ALA A 115 4.17 -14.83 -5.72
CA ALA A 115 4.39 -16.01 -6.55
C ALA A 115 4.00 -15.76 -8.02
N ARG A 116 2.86 -15.07 -8.26
CA ARG A 116 2.41 -14.70 -9.62
C ARG A 116 3.37 -13.74 -10.32
N LEU A 117 4.03 -12.85 -9.55
CA LEU A 117 4.99 -11.88 -10.08
C LEU A 117 6.36 -12.51 -10.37
N ASN A 118 6.61 -13.72 -9.89
CA ASN A 118 7.92 -14.39 -9.90
C ASN A 118 9.01 -13.50 -9.28
N ALA A 119 8.68 -12.86 -8.15
CA ALA A 119 9.56 -11.94 -7.47
C ALA A 119 10.22 -12.64 -6.27
N GLU A 120 11.53 -12.84 -6.34
CA GLU A 120 12.32 -13.44 -5.25
C GLU A 120 12.57 -12.44 -4.11
N VAL A 121 12.70 -11.17 -4.46
CA VAL A 121 12.95 -10.06 -3.53
C VAL A 121 12.08 -8.88 -3.91
N VAL A 122 11.46 -8.25 -2.92
CA VAL A 122 10.61 -7.07 -3.11
C VAL A 122 10.93 -5.98 -2.10
N ASP A 123 10.70 -4.74 -2.50
CA ASP A 123 10.56 -3.62 -1.58
C ASP A 123 9.05 -3.37 -1.34
N TRP A 124 8.70 -2.86 -0.17
CA TRP A 124 7.31 -2.68 0.22
C TRP A 124 7.03 -1.27 0.73
N VAL A 125 5.95 -0.67 0.24
CA VAL A 125 5.36 0.56 0.78
C VAL A 125 3.94 0.24 1.21
N GLY A 126 3.63 0.41 2.48
CA GLY A 126 2.29 0.14 3.00
C GLY A 126 1.72 1.31 3.79
N THR A 127 0.55 1.81 3.39
CA THR A 127 -0.17 2.83 4.13
C THR A 127 -1.15 2.19 5.10
N SER A 128 -1.08 2.55 6.40
CA SER A 128 -2.05 2.08 7.40
C SER A 128 -2.17 0.55 7.37
N MET A 129 -3.33 -0.02 7.04
CA MET A 129 -3.54 -1.46 6.85
C MET A 129 -2.47 -2.10 5.96
N GLY A 130 -2.08 -1.44 4.86
CA GLY A 130 -1.02 -1.93 3.96
C GLY A 130 0.34 -2.05 4.64
N GLY A 131 0.63 -1.18 5.62
CA GLY A 131 1.82 -1.27 6.48
C GLY A 131 1.75 -2.45 7.44
N LEU A 132 0.58 -2.77 8.00
CA LEU A 132 0.38 -3.96 8.85
C LEU A 132 0.52 -5.26 8.05
N ILE A 133 0.02 -5.29 6.80
CA ILE A 133 0.22 -6.42 5.89
C ILE A 133 1.72 -6.61 5.62
N GLY A 134 2.43 -5.51 5.29
CA GLY A 134 3.87 -5.52 5.06
C GLY A 134 4.66 -5.98 6.29
N LEU A 135 4.32 -5.48 7.48
CA LEU A 135 4.92 -5.90 8.75
C LEU A 135 4.73 -7.40 8.99
N GLY A 136 3.48 -7.88 8.86
CA GLY A 136 3.18 -9.29 9.07
C GLY A 136 3.91 -10.20 8.07
N LEU A 137 3.97 -9.80 6.79
CA LEU A 137 4.70 -10.55 5.76
C LEU A 137 6.22 -10.50 6.00
N ALA A 138 6.77 -9.34 6.39
CA ALA A 138 8.20 -9.16 6.66
C ALA A 138 8.69 -9.99 7.86
N ALA A 139 7.81 -10.24 8.84
CA ALA A 139 8.12 -11.04 10.03
C ALA A 139 8.09 -12.56 9.79
N LEU A 140 7.59 -13.02 8.64
CA LEU A 140 7.58 -14.45 8.32
C LEU A 140 9.00 -14.96 8.02
N PRO A 141 9.37 -16.16 8.50
CA PRO A 141 10.61 -16.80 8.07
C PRO A 141 10.68 -16.94 6.55
N GLY A 142 11.81 -16.54 5.95
CA GLY A 142 11.97 -16.59 4.48
C GLY A 142 11.21 -15.48 3.73
N SER A 143 10.79 -14.41 4.41
CA SER A 143 10.15 -13.27 3.79
C SER A 143 11.00 -12.68 2.65
N PRO A 144 10.39 -12.38 1.48
CA PRO A 144 11.09 -11.75 0.36
C PRO A 144 11.25 -10.23 0.52
N ILE A 145 10.71 -9.61 1.58
CA ILE A 145 10.77 -8.16 1.76
C ILE A 145 12.18 -7.75 2.16
N ARG A 146 12.82 -6.92 1.33
CA ARG A 146 14.14 -6.37 1.55
C ARG A 146 14.13 -5.04 2.29
N ARG A 147 13.19 -4.15 1.96
CA ARG A 147 12.99 -2.84 2.58
C ARG A 147 11.51 -2.62 2.81
N LEU A 148 11.16 -2.04 3.95
CA LEU A 148 9.76 -1.78 4.34
C LEU A 148 9.56 -0.29 4.62
N VAL A 149 8.61 0.34 3.94
CA VAL A 149 8.08 1.65 4.29
C VAL A 149 6.73 1.45 4.99
N MET A 150 6.64 1.85 6.24
CA MET A 150 5.41 1.89 7.02
C MET A 150 4.90 3.33 7.03
N ASN A 151 3.81 3.58 6.32
CA ASN A 151 3.23 4.91 6.22
C ASN A 151 2.08 5.06 7.21
N ASP A 152 2.36 5.80 8.25
CA ASP A 152 1.48 6.26 9.34
C ASP A 152 0.77 5.13 10.08
N VAL A 153 1.51 4.08 10.39
CA VAL A 153 1.05 2.95 11.20
C VAL A 153 2.21 2.33 11.96
N GLY A 154 1.92 1.83 13.15
CA GLY A 154 2.85 1.10 14.00
C GLY A 154 2.16 -0.05 14.74
N PRO A 155 2.89 -0.75 15.59
CA PRO A 155 2.35 -1.86 16.39
C PRO A 155 1.23 -1.43 17.36
N THR A 156 1.30 -0.22 17.93
CA THR A 156 0.23 0.35 18.75
C THR A 156 -0.65 1.25 17.92
N ILE A 157 -1.96 0.98 17.89
CA ILE A 157 -2.98 1.75 17.19
C ILE A 157 -3.89 2.41 18.23
N GLN A 158 -4.10 3.72 18.09
CA GLN A 158 -4.92 4.47 19.05
C GLN A 158 -6.39 4.08 18.96
N ALA A 159 -6.99 3.70 20.10
CA ALA A 159 -8.38 3.25 20.17
C ALA A 159 -9.38 4.33 19.68
N ALA A 160 -9.08 5.61 19.93
CA ALA A 160 -9.91 6.72 19.46
C ALA A 160 -10.00 6.77 17.93
N SER A 161 -8.91 6.47 17.23
CA SER A 161 -8.90 6.41 15.76
C SER A 161 -9.71 5.24 15.22
N LEU A 162 -9.62 4.07 15.87
CA LEU A 162 -10.45 2.92 15.52
C LEU A 162 -11.93 3.26 15.69
N ALA A 163 -12.29 3.92 16.81
CA ALA A 163 -13.65 4.36 17.06
C ALA A 163 -14.13 5.33 15.97
N ARG A 164 -13.31 6.34 15.61
CA ARG A 164 -13.62 7.31 14.54
C ARG A 164 -13.83 6.62 13.19
N ILE A 165 -12.94 5.70 12.80
CA ILE A 165 -13.06 4.93 11.56
C ILE A 165 -14.37 4.11 11.57
N GLY A 166 -14.72 3.52 12.71
CA GLY A 166 -15.94 2.75 12.89
C GLY A 166 -17.22 3.56 12.65
N THR A 167 -17.20 4.90 12.78
CA THR A 167 -18.38 5.74 12.56
C THR A 167 -18.82 5.81 11.11
N TYR A 168 -17.91 5.68 10.15
CA TYR A 168 -18.22 5.81 8.71
C TYR A 168 -17.95 4.52 7.90
N LEU A 169 -17.17 3.58 8.43
CA LEU A 169 -16.81 2.37 7.70
C LEU A 169 -18.03 1.49 7.43
N GLY A 170 -18.25 1.15 6.15
CA GLY A 170 -19.33 0.27 5.73
C GLY A 170 -20.71 0.91 5.76
N LEU A 171 -20.82 2.24 5.89
CA LEU A 171 -22.10 2.91 5.72
C LEU A 171 -22.57 2.83 4.27
N PRO A 172 -23.86 2.56 4.04
CA PRO A 172 -24.46 2.63 2.72
C PRO A 172 -24.59 4.10 2.28
N VAL A 173 -23.74 4.51 1.33
CA VAL A 173 -23.76 5.86 0.78
C VAL A 173 -23.82 5.81 -0.74
N THR A 174 -24.53 6.79 -1.33
CA THR A 174 -24.57 7.04 -2.77
C THR A 174 -24.48 8.53 -3.04
N TRP A 175 -23.96 8.91 -4.19
CA TRP A 175 -23.77 10.29 -4.61
C TRP A 175 -24.27 10.46 -6.05
N ARG A 176 -24.82 11.61 -6.38
CA ARG A 176 -25.35 11.93 -7.70
C ARG A 176 -24.24 12.25 -8.71
N SER A 177 -23.09 12.72 -8.20
CA SER A 177 -21.95 13.10 -9.04
C SER A 177 -20.62 12.76 -8.38
N VAL A 178 -19.54 12.79 -9.17
CA VAL A 178 -18.16 12.65 -8.69
C VAL A 178 -17.80 13.79 -7.74
N ASP A 179 -18.25 15.02 -8.02
CA ASP A 179 -17.98 16.17 -7.17
C ASP A 179 -18.64 16.05 -5.81
N GLU A 180 -19.92 15.61 -5.77
CA GLU A 180 -20.63 15.34 -4.50
C GLU A 180 -19.90 14.26 -3.69
N ALA A 181 -19.42 13.19 -4.35
CA ALA A 181 -18.63 12.16 -3.69
C ALA A 181 -17.30 12.70 -3.16
N ALA A 182 -16.61 13.53 -3.95
CA ALA A 182 -15.34 14.12 -3.56
C ALA A 182 -15.49 15.04 -2.34
N ASP A 183 -16.55 15.86 -2.30
CA ASP A 183 -16.82 16.74 -1.18
C ASP A 183 -17.18 15.95 0.09
N ALA A 184 -18.01 14.91 -0.03
CA ALA A 184 -18.38 14.05 1.09
C ALA A 184 -17.17 13.26 1.64
N LEU A 185 -16.34 12.71 0.76
CA LEU A 185 -15.14 11.97 1.17
C LEU A 185 -14.09 12.89 1.79
N TRP A 186 -13.99 14.15 1.35
CA TRP A 186 -13.11 15.14 1.95
C TRP A 186 -13.42 15.38 3.42
N GLN A 187 -14.70 15.41 3.81
CA GLN A 187 -15.09 15.64 5.20
C GLN A 187 -14.50 14.62 6.19
N VAL A 188 -14.32 13.39 5.74
CA VAL A 188 -13.75 12.31 6.58
C VAL A 188 -12.25 12.08 6.33
N SER A 189 -11.65 12.83 5.39
CA SER A 189 -10.28 12.65 4.92
C SER A 189 -9.37 13.88 5.12
N GLN A 190 -9.82 14.88 5.86
CA GLN A 190 -9.05 16.13 6.10
C GLN A 190 -7.67 15.85 6.72
N GLY A 191 -7.55 14.77 7.47
CA GLY A 191 -6.28 14.30 8.01
C GLY A 191 -5.23 13.92 6.97
N PHE A 192 -5.58 13.76 5.69
CA PHE A 192 -4.61 13.49 4.63
C PHE A 192 -3.72 14.69 4.29
N GLY A 193 -3.99 15.86 4.90
CA GLY A 193 -3.26 17.08 4.64
C GLY A 193 -3.75 17.82 3.37
N PRO A 194 -3.09 18.91 2.97
CA PRO A 194 -3.55 19.75 1.88
C PRO A 194 -3.44 19.03 0.53
N HIS A 195 -4.51 19.13 -0.27
CA HIS A 195 -4.57 18.65 -1.65
C HIS A 195 -5.24 19.72 -2.52
N THR A 196 -4.78 19.88 -3.76
CA THR A 196 -5.54 20.63 -4.75
C THR A 196 -6.83 19.87 -5.13
N ARG A 197 -7.82 20.55 -5.67
CA ARG A 197 -9.05 19.89 -6.13
C ARG A 197 -8.75 18.78 -7.15
N GLU A 198 -7.81 19.02 -8.05
CA GLU A 198 -7.39 18.05 -9.06
C GLU A 198 -6.77 16.79 -8.42
N GLN A 199 -5.83 16.96 -7.47
CA GLN A 199 -5.23 15.85 -6.73
C GLN A 199 -6.29 15.06 -5.97
N TRP A 200 -7.25 15.76 -5.33
CA TRP A 200 -8.31 15.09 -4.60
C TRP A 200 -9.27 14.32 -5.49
N LEU A 201 -9.64 14.87 -6.66
CA LEU A 201 -10.43 14.16 -7.66
C LEU A 201 -9.70 12.93 -8.22
N ALA A 202 -8.39 13.02 -8.46
CA ALA A 202 -7.58 11.88 -8.90
C ALA A 202 -7.58 10.73 -7.87
N LEU A 203 -7.59 11.05 -6.57
CA LEU A 203 -7.71 10.07 -5.48
C LEU A 203 -9.14 9.55 -5.30
N THR A 204 -10.16 10.34 -5.68
CA THR A 204 -11.58 10.01 -5.47
C THR A 204 -12.14 9.12 -6.57
N VAL A 205 -11.93 9.51 -7.84
CA VAL A 205 -12.53 8.82 -8.99
C VAL A 205 -12.33 7.31 -8.99
N PRO A 206 -11.11 6.77 -8.73
CA PRO A 206 -10.91 5.33 -8.71
C PRO A 206 -11.66 4.58 -7.60
N GLN A 207 -12.08 5.28 -6.53
CA GLN A 207 -12.85 4.70 -5.42
C GLN A 207 -14.33 4.54 -5.72
N LEU A 208 -14.81 5.10 -6.82
CA LEU A 208 -16.22 5.14 -7.16
C LEU A 208 -16.58 4.05 -8.17
N LYS A 209 -17.78 3.51 -8.07
CA LYS A 209 -18.44 2.71 -9.09
C LYS A 209 -19.87 3.19 -9.28
N SER A 210 -20.47 2.93 -10.46
CA SER A 210 -21.88 3.20 -10.69
C SER A 210 -22.73 2.47 -9.64
N ASP A 211 -23.77 3.14 -9.15
CA ASP A 211 -24.79 2.55 -8.29
C ASP A 211 -25.86 1.76 -9.07
N GLY A 212 -25.88 1.94 -10.41
CA GLY A 212 -26.87 1.35 -11.32
C GLY A 212 -28.10 2.22 -11.56
N ALA A 213 -28.23 3.36 -10.86
CA ALA A 213 -29.36 4.30 -10.94
C ALA A 213 -28.94 5.69 -11.48
N GLY A 214 -27.75 5.79 -12.07
CA GLY A 214 -27.21 7.05 -12.61
C GLY A 214 -26.28 7.79 -11.66
N GLY A 215 -26.07 7.29 -10.46
CA GLY A 215 -25.17 7.83 -9.46
C GLY A 215 -23.94 6.96 -9.21
N PHE A 216 -23.29 7.24 -8.09
CA PHE A 216 -22.04 6.60 -7.67
C PHE A 216 -22.13 6.06 -6.25
N LYS A 217 -21.36 5.01 -5.98
CA LYS A 217 -21.17 4.43 -4.64
C LYS A 217 -19.71 3.98 -4.46
N PRO A 218 -19.25 3.75 -3.22
CA PRO A 218 -17.89 3.27 -2.97
C PRO A 218 -17.60 1.92 -3.64
N ARG A 219 -16.35 1.75 -4.10
CA ARG A 219 -15.78 0.45 -4.51
C ARG A 219 -15.22 -0.34 -3.34
N CYS A 220 -15.69 -0.10 -2.16
CA CYS A 220 -15.28 -0.78 -0.95
C CYS A 220 -16.46 -1.60 -0.44
N ASP A 221 -16.22 -2.88 -0.12
CA ASP A 221 -17.26 -3.75 0.43
C ASP A 221 -17.66 -3.27 1.83
N PRO A 222 -18.93 -2.94 2.08
CA PRO A 222 -19.37 -2.59 3.42
C PRO A 222 -19.15 -3.73 4.44
N GLY A 223 -19.04 -4.99 4.00
CA GLY A 223 -18.72 -6.14 4.83
C GLY A 223 -17.39 -6.03 5.59
N ILE A 224 -16.45 -5.17 5.12
CA ILE A 224 -15.19 -4.89 5.82
C ILE A 224 -15.40 -4.32 7.23
N ALA A 225 -16.53 -3.67 7.47
CA ALA A 225 -16.89 -3.15 8.78
C ALA A 225 -17.23 -4.27 9.81
N VAL A 226 -17.57 -5.48 9.37
CA VAL A 226 -18.00 -6.57 10.26
C VAL A 226 -16.87 -6.98 11.22
N PRO A 227 -15.68 -7.45 10.74
CA PRO A 227 -14.60 -7.80 11.65
C PRO A 227 -14.03 -6.57 12.38
N PHE A 228 -14.06 -5.40 11.76
CA PHE A 228 -13.59 -4.17 12.37
C PHE A 228 -14.41 -3.81 13.62
N ARG A 229 -15.74 -3.91 13.56
CA ARG A 229 -16.64 -3.66 14.69
C ARG A 229 -16.57 -4.72 15.79
N ALA A 230 -16.03 -5.89 15.48
CA ALA A 230 -15.82 -6.97 16.43
C ALA A 230 -14.55 -6.80 17.29
N ILE A 231 -13.72 -5.78 17.03
CA ILE A 231 -12.49 -5.51 17.79
C ILE A 231 -12.88 -5.03 19.19
N THR A 232 -12.64 -5.88 20.19
CA THR A 232 -12.78 -5.52 21.60
C THR A 232 -11.43 -5.01 22.15
N PRO A 233 -11.39 -4.30 23.29
CA PRO A 233 -10.12 -3.91 23.93
C PRO A 233 -9.17 -5.08 24.17
N ALA A 234 -9.69 -6.25 24.56
CA ALA A 234 -8.90 -7.45 24.77
C ALA A 234 -8.27 -7.97 23.46
N ILE A 235 -9.04 -8.00 22.36
CA ILE A 235 -8.53 -8.38 21.02
C ILE A 235 -7.47 -7.37 20.57
N ALA A 236 -7.72 -6.08 20.78
CA ALA A 236 -6.76 -5.03 20.43
C ALA A 236 -5.44 -5.18 21.18
N ALA A 237 -5.47 -5.47 22.49
CA ALA A 237 -4.26 -5.66 23.29
C ALA A 237 -3.45 -6.88 22.85
N VAL A 238 -4.11 -8.00 22.54
CA VAL A 238 -3.43 -9.20 21.98
C VAL A 238 -2.83 -8.87 20.61
N GLY A 239 -3.58 -8.19 19.74
CA GLY A 239 -3.08 -7.76 18.44
C GLY A 239 -1.87 -6.84 18.54
N GLU A 240 -1.87 -5.88 19.48
CA GLU A 240 -0.75 -4.98 19.74
C GLU A 240 0.50 -5.76 20.15
N ALA A 241 0.38 -6.70 21.10
CA ALA A 241 1.49 -7.53 21.54
C ALA A 241 2.08 -8.36 20.38
N MET A 242 1.25 -8.92 19.53
CA MET A 242 1.68 -9.66 18.33
C MET A 242 2.38 -8.75 17.31
N LEU A 243 1.88 -7.54 17.10
CA LEU A 243 2.48 -6.58 16.18
C LEU A 243 3.84 -6.09 16.69
N TRP A 244 4.00 -5.86 18.00
CA TRP A 244 5.29 -5.52 18.59
C TRP A 244 6.28 -6.68 18.47
N ALA A 245 5.86 -7.91 18.73
CA ALA A 245 6.70 -9.10 18.54
C ALA A 245 7.18 -9.24 17.10
N ALA A 246 6.27 -9.04 16.13
CA ALA A 246 6.60 -9.04 14.72
C ALA A 246 7.59 -7.93 14.37
N TYR A 247 7.35 -6.69 14.83
CA TYR A 247 8.22 -5.55 14.59
C TYR A 247 9.63 -5.76 15.16
N ASP A 248 9.72 -6.23 16.42
CA ASP A 248 11.01 -6.47 17.10
C ASP A 248 11.83 -7.59 16.44
N SER A 249 11.17 -8.51 15.72
CA SER A 249 11.84 -9.60 14.99
C SER A 249 12.51 -9.16 13.68
N LEU A 250 12.12 -8.01 13.12
CA LEU A 250 12.62 -7.53 11.83
C LEU A 250 14.13 -7.25 11.86
N LYS A 251 14.81 -7.63 10.76
CA LYS A 251 16.26 -7.37 10.55
C LYS A 251 16.54 -6.54 9.30
N LEU A 252 15.49 -6.17 8.57
CA LEU A 252 15.56 -5.38 7.35
C LEU A 252 15.42 -3.87 7.65
N PRO A 253 15.91 -2.98 6.77
CA PRO A 253 15.71 -1.54 6.92
C PRO A 253 14.23 -1.17 6.87
N VAL A 254 13.81 -0.29 7.79
CA VAL A 254 12.43 0.22 7.86
C VAL A 254 12.45 1.75 7.85
N LEU A 255 11.63 2.33 6.98
CA LEU A 255 11.27 3.75 7.00
C LEU A 255 9.87 3.89 7.58
N LEU A 256 9.73 4.69 8.63
CA LEU A 256 8.46 5.07 9.22
C LEU A 256 8.12 6.50 8.79
N LEU A 257 7.04 6.66 8.04
CA LEU A 257 6.46 7.96 7.74
C LEU A 257 5.35 8.25 8.73
N ARG A 258 5.26 9.50 9.20
CA ARG A 258 4.24 9.93 10.14
C ARG A 258 3.68 11.30 9.76
N GLY A 259 2.35 11.44 9.75
CA GLY A 259 1.73 12.76 9.79
C GLY A 259 1.87 13.36 11.21
N ALA A 260 2.35 14.60 11.33
CA ALA A 260 2.58 15.23 12.62
C ALA A 260 1.30 15.30 13.47
N GLN A 261 0.14 15.42 12.80
CA GLN A 261 -1.20 15.45 13.41
C GLN A 261 -1.90 14.08 13.38
N SER A 262 -1.15 12.99 13.15
CA SER A 262 -1.75 11.64 13.14
C SER A 262 -2.41 11.31 14.48
N ASP A 263 -3.66 10.95 14.40
CA ASP A 263 -4.45 10.44 15.53
C ASP A 263 -4.36 8.91 15.66
N LEU A 264 -3.79 8.22 14.67
CA LEU A 264 -3.66 6.77 14.65
C LEU A 264 -2.28 6.30 15.16
N LEU A 265 -1.21 6.88 14.64
CA LEU A 265 0.17 6.62 15.08
C LEU A 265 0.63 7.73 16.02
N SER A 266 0.68 7.46 17.32
CA SER A 266 1.16 8.43 18.29
C SER A 266 2.66 8.70 18.13
N ILE A 267 3.13 9.86 18.59
CA ILE A 267 4.55 10.20 18.55
C ILE A 267 5.38 9.29 19.48
N GLU A 268 4.78 8.83 20.58
CA GLU A 268 5.40 7.89 21.53
C GLU A 268 5.66 6.55 20.86
N THR A 269 4.65 6.01 20.15
CA THR A 269 4.80 4.76 19.37
C THR A 269 5.86 4.93 18.29
N ALA A 270 5.84 6.04 17.53
CA ALA A 270 6.83 6.30 16.50
C ALA A 270 8.26 6.38 17.10
N LYS A 271 8.44 7.07 18.20
CA LYS A 271 9.74 7.12 18.94
C LYS A 271 10.17 5.73 19.43
N ALA A 272 9.26 4.92 19.97
CA ALA A 272 9.58 3.55 20.37
C ALA A 272 10.06 2.71 19.18
N MET A 273 9.45 2.86 17.98
CA MET A 273 9.87 2.17 16.77
C MET A 273 11.28 2.56 16.29
N THR A 274 11.77 3.77 16.59
CA THR A 274 13.16 4.16 16.27
C THR A 274 14.17 3.55 17.21
N GLN A 275 13.75 2.99 18.33
CA GLN A 275 14.63 2.44 19.38
C GLN A 275 14.58 0.91 19.48
N ARG A 276 13.54 0.27 18.93
CA ARG A 276 13.28 -1.16 19.03
C ARG A 276 13.40 -1.84 17.66
N GLY A 277 13.59 -3.15 17.66
CA GLY A 277 13.59 -3.99 16.47
C GLY A 277 14.54 -3.46 15.39
N PRO A 278 14.06 -3.13 14.19
CA PRO A 278 14.88 -2.64 13.08
C PRO A 278 15.36 -1.20 13.28
N LYS A 279 14.91 -0.50 14.32
CA LYS A 279 15.23 0.91 14.63
C LYS A 279 14.93 1.80 13.43
N SER A 280 13.66 1.87 13.04
CA SER A 280 13.21 2.57 11.84
C SER A 280 13.74 4.01 11.74
N LEU A 281 14.06 4.43 10.51
CA LEU A 281 14.20 5.85 10.19
C LEU A 281 12.82 6.49 10.28
N LEU A 282 12.70 7.64 10.94
CA LEU A 282 11.44 8.37 11.08
C LEU A 282 11.49 9.66 10.25
N VAL A 283 10.48 9.84 9.39
CA VAL A 283 10.21 11.11 8.69
C VAL A 283 8.80 11.56 9.06
N GLN A 284 8.67 12.82 9.47
CA GLN A 284 7.41 13.42 9.89
C GLN A 284 7.02 14.56 8.96
N PHE A 285 5.71 14.66 8.64
CA PHE A 285 5.18 15.70 7.76
C PHE A 285 4.23 16.61 8.54
N GLU A 286 4.55 17.91 8.58
CA GLU A 286 3.71 18.91 9.24
C GLU A 286 2.45 19.20 8.42
N GLY A 287 1.34 19.51 9.12
CA GLY A 287 0.04 19.77 8.48
C GLY A 287 -0.67 18.50 7.95
N VAL A 288 -0.18 17.32 8.31
CA VAL A 288 -0.72 16.04 7.87
C VAL A 288 -1.06 15.17 9.08
N GLY A 289 -2.23 14.55 9.07
CA GLY A 289 -2.67 13.54 10.03
C GLY A 289 -2.59 12.12 9.44
N HIS A 290 -3.60 11.30 9.72
CA HIS A 290 -3.67 9.92 9.20
C HIS A 290 -4.38 9.87 7.85
N ALA A 291 -3.66 9.63 6.78
CA ALA A 291 -2.25 9.37 6.62
C ALA A 291 -1.69 10.24 5.47
N PRO A 292 -0.34 10.46 5.40
CA PRO A 292 0.28 11.02 4.20
C PRO A 292 -0.12 10.21 2.97
N MET A 293 -0.64 10.88 1.93
CA MET A 293 -1.16 10.19 0.74
C MET A 293 -0.10 9.91 -0.32
N LEU A 294 1.16 10.33 -0.06
CA LEU A 294 2.29 10.17 -0.98
C LEU A 294 2.05 10.83 -2.36
N VAL A 295 1.24 11.89 -2.35
CA VAL A 295 0.96 12.75 -3.51
C VAL A 295 1.86 13.98 -3.52
N GLN A 296 2.21 14.51 -2.34
CA GLN A 296 3.09 15.66 -2.22
C GLN A 296 4.54 15.30 -2.51
N ALA A 297 5.29 16.26 -3.09
CA ALA A 297 6.65 16.01 -3.58
C ALA A 297 7.62 15.57 -2.47
N ASP A 298 7.55 16.21 -1.30
CA ASP A 298 8.37 15.89 -0.11
C ASP A 298 8.10 14.46 0.40
N GLN A 299 6.83 14.04 0.43
CA GLN A 299 6.44 12.70 0.85
C GLN A 299 6.99 11.63 -0.09
N ARG A 300 6.85 11.85 -1.41
CA ARG A 300 7.38 10.93 -2.41
C ARG A 300 8.91 10.89 -2.41
N GLN A 301 9.55 12.04 -2.20
CA GLN A 301 11.01 12.12 -2.17
C GLN A 301 11.57 11.33 -0.99
N ALA A 302 10.97 11.44 0.20
CA ALA A 302 11.38 10.65 1.36
C ALA A 302 11.32 9.13 1.10
N VAL A 303 10.26 8.67 0.40
CA VAL A 303 10.14 7.26 -0.02
C VAL A 303 11.20 6.90 -1.06
N ALA A 304 11.40 7.74 -2.08
CA ALA A 304 12.36 7.51 -3.15
C ALA A 304 13.80 7.44 -2.61
N ASP A 305 14.19 8.37 -1.74
CA ASP A 305 15.53 8.42 -1.14
C ASP A 305 15.83 7.14 -0.36
N PHE A 306 14.85 6.64 0.42
CA PHE A 306 15.01 5.40 1.16
C PHE A 306 15.07 4.16 0.25
N LEU A 307 14.22 4.07 -0.76
CA LEU A 307 14.16 2.91 -1.64
C LEU A 307 15.32 2.83 -2.63
N LEU A 308 15.85 3.99 -3.05
CA LEU A 308 16.91 4.09 -4.04
C LEU A 308 18.31 4.25 -3.42
N SER A 309 18.39 4.38 -2.08
CA SER A 309 19.70 4.38 -1.39
C SER A 309 20.48 3.08 -1.69
N PRO A 310 21.82 3.13 -1.69
CA PRO A 310 22.68 1.97 -1.91
C PRO A 310 22.40 0.80 -0.98
#